data_896348f33042887406e87f22846d04b0
#
_entry.id   896348f33042887406e87f22846d04b0
#
_cell.length_a   1.000
_cell.length_b   1.000
_cell.length_c   1.000
_cell.angle_alpha   90.00
_cell.angle_beta   90.00
_cell.angle_gamma   90.00
#
_symmetry.space_group_name_H-M   'P 1'
#
loop_
_entity.id
_entity.type
_entity.pdbx_description
1 polymer ?
#
loop_
_entity_poly.entity_id
_entity_poly.type
_entity_poly.pdbx_seq_one_letter_code
_entity_poly.pdbx_strand_id
1 'polypeptide(L)'
;MRSHTLLQPAQHRSFRFFLLILAFLFLFFASFAMGRYAVRPEKIFCVLLDAFLRFLSSALNKLPFIQTSWGLSPFWSAAEAAVILNIRLPRILAAALVGAALSVSGVSYQGMFRNPMVSPDLLGASTGAGFGAALAILCSMNYWGITLNAFGFGLAAVLLAYLISRSSRMDGTLSMVLAGMMISSLFTSGTSFVKLVADTDNQLPAITYWLMGSLTSVQGRDVGFAAVPILFGMIPLFLLRWRMNLLTLSEAEARSIGVNTRQLKFLVIFCATLMTAASVSISGMIGWVGLIIPHFCRMIFGYDYRHLIPASALLGGTFLMLVDDLARTITTSEVPLGILTSFVGAPV
;
A
#
# COMPACT_ATOMS: atom_id res chain seq x y z
N MET A 1 -35.53 1.22 9.21
CA MET A 1 -34.41 1.17 10.16
C MET A 1 -33.84 2.56 10.33
N ARG A 2 -33.77 3.05 11.57
CA ARG A 2 -33.63 4.47 11.93
C ARG A 2 -32.32 5.10 11.47
N SER A 3 -32.45 6.22 10.75
CA SER A 3 -31.42 7.17 10.39
C SER A 3 -30.83 7.87 11.62
N HIS A 4 -29.86 7.29 12.28
CA HIS A 4 -29.03 7.97 13.28
C HIS A 4 -27.66 8.36 12.68
N THR A 5 -27.67 9.07 11.57
CA THR A 5 -26.51 9.87 11.14
C THR A 5 -26.63 11.28 11.68
N LEU A 6 -26.69 11.39 12.99
CA LEU A 6 -26.46 12.65 13.67
C LEU A 6 -25.03 13.10 13.32
N LEU A 7 -24.91 14.28 12.76
CA LEU A 7 -23.67 15.03 12.55
C LEU A 7 -22.85 14.94 13.84
N GLN A 8 -21.83 14.06 13.84
CA GLN A 8 -20.93 13.99 15.00
C GLN A 8 -20.27 15.36 15.15
N PRO A 9 -20.27 15.97 16.33
CA PRO A 9 -19.71 17.28 16.55
C PRO A 9 -18.23 17.29 16.10
N ALA A 10 -17.82 18.35 15.42
CA ALA A 10 -16.48 18.48 14.81
C ALA A 10 -15.34 18.23 15.80
N GLN A 11 -15.53 18.56 17.07
CA GLN A 11 -14.58 18.31 18.17
C GLN A 11 -14.26 16.83 18.36
N HIS A 12 -15.25 15.93 18.27
CA HIS A 12 -14.98 14.49 18.40
C HIS A 12 -14.20 13.91 17.23
N ARG A 13 -14.35 14.47 16.04
CA ARG A 13 -13.57 14.02 14.87
C ARG A 13 -12.09 14.40 14.96
N SER A 14 -11.80 15.64 15.34
CA SER A 14 -10.41 16.10 15.53
C SER A 14 -9.69 15.26 16.60
N PHE A 15 -10.38 14.93 17.69
CA PHE A 15 -9.84 14.07 18.73
C PHE A 15 -9.53 12.65 18.23
N ARG A 16 -10.42 12.06 17.42
CA ARG A 16 -10.19 10.73 16.81
C ARG A 16 -9.00 10.74 15.84
N PHE A 17 -8.84 11.81 15.03
CA PHE A 17 -7.66 11.97 14.19
C PHE A 17 -6.39 12.11 15.02
N PHE A 18 -6.43 12.86 16.10
CA PHE A 18 -5.30 12.99 17.02
C PHE A 18 -4.89 11.63 17.61
N LEU A 19 -5.86 10.84 18.08
CA LEU A 19 -5.59 9.49 18.57
C LEU A 19 -5.02 8.57 17.50
N LEU A 20 -5.52 8.66 16.26
CA LEU A 20 -5.02 7.86 15.15
C LEU A 20 -3.58 8.23 14.78
N ILE A 21 -3.25 9.52 14.76
CA ILE A 21 -1.88 10.01 14.54
C ILE A 21 -0.97 9.53 15.68
N LEU A 22 -1.43 9.65 16.93
CA LEU A 22 -0.68 9.18 18.08
C LEU A 22 -0.42 7.66 18.01
N ALA A 23 -1.43 6.87 17.65
CA ALA A 23 -1.30 5.42 17.45
C ALA A 23 -0.31 5.08 16.33
N PHE A 24 -0.38 5.81 15.20
CA PHE A 24 0.57 5.65 14.10
C PHE A 24 2.00 5.94 14.54
N LEU A 25 2.23 7.07 15.20
CA LEU A 25 3.55 7.45 15.68
C LEU A 25 4.06 6.49 16.77
N PHE A 26 3.21 6.12 17.70
CA PHE A 26 3.55 5.13 18.74
C PHE A 26 4.01 3.82 18.11
N LEU A 27 3.22 3.26 17.17
CA LEU A 27 3.57 2.01 16.54
C LEU A 27 4.81 2.15 15.65
N PHE A 28 4.95 3.27 14.92
CA PHE A 28 6.13 3.55 14.11
C PHE A 28 7.42 3.47 14.97
N PHE A 29 7.45 4.10 16.13
CA PHE A 29 8.62 4.02 17.02
C PHE A 29 8.73 2.68 17.74
N ALA A 30 7.61 2.07 18.14
CA ALA A 30 7.60 0.74 18.79
C ALA A 30 8.15 -0.34 17.85
N SER A 31 7.85 -0.29 16.57
CA SER A 31 8.34 -1.22 15.55
C SER A 31 9.87 -1.27 15.46
N PHE A 32 10.57 -0.17 15.80
CA PHE A 32 12.04 -0.19 15.91
C PHE A 32 12.55 -0.99 17.09
N ALA A 33 11.78 -1.11 18.17
CA ALA A 33 12.15 -1.93 19.33
C ALA A 33 11.83 -3.42 19.10
N MET A 34 10.82 -3.72 18.28
CA MET A 34 10.41 -5.07 17.94
C MET A 34 11.35 -5.72 16.94
N GLY A 35 11.81 -6.94 17.19
CA GLY A 35 12.66 -7.73 16.31
C GLY A 35 13.66 -8.58 17.10
N ARG A 36 14.27 -9.56 16.40
CA ARG A 36 15.13 -10.59 17.02
C ARG A 36 16.43 -10.04 17.63
N TYR A 37 16.97 -9.00 17.06
CA TYR A 37 18.17 -8.33 17.59
C TYR A 37 17.73 -7.25 18.59
N ALA A 38 17.97 -7.51 19.88
CA ALA A 38 17.58 -6.57 20.94
C ALA A 38 18.45 -5.31 20.89
N VAL A 39 17.82 -4.17 20.66
CA VAL A 39 18.48 -2.85 20.75
C VAL A 39 17.75 -2.02 21.79
N ARG A 40 18.52 -1.38 22.69
CA ARG A 40 17.92 -0.51 23.71
C ARG A 40 17.22 0.70 23.09
N PRO A 41 16.02 1.09 23.58
CA PRO A 41 15.25 2.20 23.02
C PRO A 41 16.03 3.52 22.93
N GLU A 42 16.89 3.78 23.90
CA GLU A 42 17.76 4.98 23.92
C GLU A 42 18.68 5.04 22.70
N LYS A 43 19.29 3.90 22.34
CA LYS A 43 20.18 3.82 21.17
C LYS A 43 19.39 3.96 19.86
N ILE A 44 18.16 3.41 19.80
CA ILE A 44 17.30 3.55 18.63
C ILE A 44 17.03 5.03 18.36
N PHE A 45 16.59 5.77 19.39
CA PHE A 45 16.34 7.20 19.28
C PHE A 45 17.57 7.99 18.83
N CYS A 46 18.73 7.73 19.44
CA CYS A 46 19.95 8.44 19.10
C CYS A 46 20.47 8.13 17.69
N VAL A 47 20.38 6.86 17.23
CA VAL A 47 20.76 6.49 15.85
C VAL A 47 19.84 7.17 14.82
N LEU A 48 18.53 7.19 15.07
CA LEU A 48 17.58 7.86 14.18
C LEU A 48 17.80 9.39 14.17
N LEU A 49 18.05 9.98 15.34
CA LEU A 49 18.35 11.41 15.44
C LEU A 49 19.66 11.76 14.73
N ASP A 50 20.72 10.99 14.92
CA ASP A 50 22.00 11.17 14.23
C ASP A 50 21.84 11.07 12.71
N ALA A 51 21.13 10.04 12.24
CA ALA A 51 20.84 9.89 10.81
C ALA A 51 20.06 11.09 10.24
N PHE A 52 19.07 11.57 10.98
CA PHE A 52 18.29 12.75 10.59
C PHE A 52 19.15 14.04 10.56
N LEU A 53 19.97 14.26 11.59
CA LEU A 53 20.89 15.42 11.64
C LEU A 53 21.91 15.39 10.48
N ARG A 54 22.49 14.22 10.18
CA ARG A 54 23.42 14.05 9.04
C ARG A 54 22.71 14.27 7.70
N PHE A 55 21.49 13.77 7.55
CA PHE A 55 20.68 14.03 6.37
C PHE A 55 20.41 15.52 6.20
N LEU A 56 20.01 16.21 7.27
CA LEU A 56 19.73 17.64 7.25
C LEU A 56 20.98 18.46 6.94
N SER A 57 22.12 18.14 7.59
CA SER A 57 23.40 18.79 7.29
C SER A 57 23.83 18.57 5.83
N SER A 58 23.68 17.35 5.32
CA SER A 58 23.98 17.04 3.90
C SER A 58 23.07 17.79 2.93
N ALA A 59 21.79 17.97 3.27
CA ALA A 59 20.84 18.74 2.46
C ALA A 59 21.18 20.23 2.48
N LEU A 60 21.52 20.79 3.64
CA LEU A 60 21.93 22.20 3.79
C LEU A 60 23.27 22.50 3.11
N ASN A 61 24.23 21.58 3.16
CA ASN A 61 25.54 21.75 2.52
C ASN A 61 25.49 21.76 0.98
N LYS A 62 24.33 21.43 0.38
CA LYS A 62 24.10 21.65 -1.06
C LYS A 62 23.86 23.13 -1.40
N LEU A 63 23.61 23.96 -0.41
CA LEU A 63 23.50 25.43 -0.58
C LEU A 63 24.89 26.04 -0.50
N PRO A 64 25.28 26.94 -1.42
CA PRO A 64 26.67 27.39 -1.59
C PRO A 64 27.25 28.22 -0.42
N PHE A 65 26.43 28.59 0.57
CA PHE A 65 26.83 29.43 1.70
C PHE A 65 26.77 28.76 3.07
N ILE A 66 26.42 27.47 3.13
CA ILE A 66 26.21 26.76 4.40
C ILE A 66 27.13 25.54 4.44
N GLN A 67 28.06 25.53 5.41
CA GLN A 67 28.84 24.34 5.75
C GLN A 67 28.52 23.94 7.19
N THR A 68 27.74 22.88 7.38
CA THR A 68 27.39 22.35 8.69
C THR A 68 27.73 20.86 8.77
N SER A 69 28.24 20.41 9.90
CA SER A 69 28.46 19.01 10.21
C SER A 69 27.77 18.71 11.53
N TRP A 70 26.49 18.29 11.44
CA TRP A 70 25.74 17.88 12.62
C TRP A 70 25.78 16.36 12.73
N GLY A 71 26.15 15.87 13.90
CA GLY A 71 26.17 14.47 14.24
C GLY A 71 26.38 14.28 15.73
N LEU A 72 25.91 13.18 16.26
CA LEU A 72 26.11 12.80 17.66
C LEU A 72 27.37 11.93 17.77
N SER A 73 28.09 12.02 18.91
CA SER A 73 29.15 11.07 19.22
C SER A 73 28.53 9.68 19.41
N PRO A 74 28.91 8.66 18.61
CA PRO A 74 28.28 7.35 18.66
C PRO A 74 28.66 6.62 19.94
N PHE A 75 27.67 6.27 20.78
CA PHE A 75 27.80 5.32 21.89
C PHE A 75 27.13 3.97 21.56
N TRP A 76 26.77 3.77 20.30
CA TRP A 76 26.21 2.55 19.71
C TRP A 76 27.23 1.88 18.79
N SER A 77 27.07 0.57 18.59
CA SER A 77 27.93 -0.17 17.68
C SER A 77 27.52 0.04 16.21
N ALA A 78 28.46 -0.16 15.29
CA ALA A 78 28.17 -0.13 13.85
C ALA A 78 27.11 -1.15 13.44
N ALA A 79 27.06 -2.32 14.12
CA ALA A 79 26.05 -3.35 13.88
C ALA A 79 24.65 -2.89 14.30
N GLU A 80 24.52 -2.22 15.46
CA GLU A 80 23.24 -1.66 15.92
C GLU A 80 22.72 -0.61 14.94
N ALA A 81 23.59 0.30 14.48
CA ALA A 81 23.23 1.31 13.48
C ALA A 81 22.80 0.65 12.15
N ALA A 82 23.53 -0.35 11.68
CA ALA A 82 23.18 -1.07 10.44
C ALA A 82 21.83 -1.78 10.55
N VAL A 83 21.51 -2.42 11.66
CA VAL A 83 20.22 -3.06 11.88
C VAL A 83 19.09 -2.04 11.86
N ILE A 84 19.27 -0.90 12.51
CA ILE A 84 18.23 0.15 12.58
C ILE A 84 18.03 0.80 11.21
N LEU A 85 19.10 1.23 10.54
CA LEU A 85 19.01 2.06 9.35
C LEU A 85 18.86 1.27 8.05
N ASN A 86 19.47 0.08 7.95
CA ASN A 86 19.48 -0.68 6.70
C ASN A 86 18.45 -1.81 6.66
N ILE A 87 17.95 -2.27 7.83
CA ILE A 87 16.99 -3.38 7.90
C ILE A 87 15.64 -2.86 8.42
N ARG A 88 15.59 -2.25 9.62
CA ARG A 88 14.32 -1.89 10.25
C ARG A 88 13.67 -0.68 9.60
N LEU A 89 14.41 0.39 9.39
CA LEU A 89 13.87 1.63 8.84
C LEU A 89 13.22 1.43 7.47
N PRO A 90 13.89 0.81 6.46
CA PRO A 90 13.25 0.58 5.17
C PRO A 90 12.00 -0.28 5.27
N ARG A 91 12.02 -1.31 6.09
CA ARG A 91 10.90 -2.23 6.27
C ARG A 91 9.69 -1.56 6.91
N ILE A 92 9.89 -0.77 7.98
CA ILE A 92 8.83 -0.02 8.66
C ILE A 92 8.23 1.03 7.71
N LEU A 93 9.08 1.75 6.97
CA LEU A 93 8.63 2.71 5.97
C LEU A 93 7.84 2.04 4.83
N ALA A 94 8.30 0.88 4.35
CA ALA A 94 7.58 0.10 3.35
C ALA A 94 6.22 -0.36 3.88
N ALA A 95 6.15 -0.89 5.10
CA ALA A 95 4.88 -1.31 5.72
C ALA A 95 3.90 -0.13 5.83
N ALA A 96 4.36 1.01 6.33
CA ALA A 96 3.53 2.22 6.42
C ALA A 96 3.04 2.69 5.04
N LEU A 97 3.93 2.74 4.05
CA LEU A 97 3.64 3.23 2.71
C LEU A 97 2.69 2.29 1.94
N VAL A 98 2.98 0.98 1.95
CA VAL A 98 2.16 -0.04 1.28
C VAL A 98 0.78 -0.14 1.93
N GLY A 99 0.72 -0.16 3.28
CA GLY A 99 -0.55 -0.20 4.01
C GLY A 99 -1.43 1.01 3.72
N ALA A 100 -0.84 2.22 3.69
CA ALA A 100 -1.53 3.45 3.32
C ALA A 100 -2.01 3.39 1.86
N ALA A 101 -1.16 2.97 0.92
CA ALA A 101 -1.46 2.89 -0.50
C ALA A 101 -2.61 1.92 -0.81
N LEU A 102 -2.55 0.70 -0.28
CA LEU A 102 -3.60 -0.31 -0.48
C LEU A 102 -4.94 0.15 0.12
N SER A 103 -4.91 0.77 1.30
CA SER A 103 -6.13 1.28 1.95
C SER A 103 -6.75 2.45 1.20
N VAL A 104 -5.95 3.41 0.72
CA VAL A 104 -6.45 4.54 -0.08
C VAL A 104 -6.95 4.06 -1.45
N SER A 105 -6.28 3.10 -2.07
CA SER A 105 -6.76 2.48 -3.31
C SER A 105 -8.11 1.78 -3.09
N GLY A 106 -8.24 1.03 -2.00
CA GLY A 106 -9.46 0.34 -1.62
C GLY A 106 -10.62 1.29 -1.41
N VAL A 107 -10.46 2.31 -0.56
CA VAL A 107 -11.53 3.30 -0.32
C VAL A 107 -11.95 4.03 -1.58
N SER A 108 -10.99 4.30 -2.47
CA SER A 108 -11.23 4.99 -3.73
C SER A 108 -12.04 4.14 -4.71
N TYR A 109 -11.71 2.86 -4.84
CA TYR A 109 -12.49 1.93 -5.66
C TYR A 109 -13.87 1.66 -5.07
N GLN A 110 -13.98 1.48 -3.76
CA GLN A 110 -15.28 1.30 -3.10
C GLN A 110 -16.22 2.48 -3.36
N GLY A 111 -15.71 3.71 -3.37
CA GLY A 111 -16.49 4.89 -3.76
C GLY A 111 -16.88 4.91 -5.22
N MET A 112 -15.94 4.63 -6.09
CA MET A 112 -16.17 4.64 -7.53
C MET A 112 -17.16 3.57 -7.99
N PHE A 113 -17.04 2.35 -7.43
CA PHE A 113 -17.94 1.22 -7.75
C PHE A 113 -19.21 1.22 -6.90
N ARG A 114 -19.33 2.14 -5.92
CA ARG A 114 -20.45 2.22 -4.95
C ARG A 114 -20.73 0.89 -4.25
N ASN A 115 -19.68 0.15 -4.01
CA ASN A 115 -19.74 -1.15 -3.37
C ASN A 115 -18.63 -1.26 -2.31
N PRO A 116 -18.97 -1.39 -1.02
CA PRO A 116 -17.98 -1.47 0.06
C PRO A 116 -17.16 -2.76 0.04
N MET A 117 -17.57 -3.77 -0.73
CA MET A 117 -16.88 -5.05 -0.84
C MET A 117 -15.81 -5.10 -1.95
N VAL A 118 -15.58 -3.98 -2.63
CA VAL A 118 -14.56 -3.91 -3.68
C VAL A 118 -13.18 -3.79 -3.06
N SER A 119 -12.27 -4.67 -3.49
CA SER A 119 -10.84 -4.61 -3.16
C SER A 119 -10.03 -3.87 -4.23
N PRO A 120 -8.81 -3.40 -3.93
CA PRO A 120 -7.89 -2.83 -4.93
C PRO A 120 -7.56 -3.80 -6.07
N ASP A 121 -7.71 -5.10 -5.84
CA ASP A 121 -7.34 -6.17 -6.77
C ASP A 121 -8.41 -6.47 -7.82
N LEU A 122 -9.60 -5.87 -7.70
CA LEU A 122 -10.74 -6.13 -8.58
C LEU A 122 -10.41 -5.99 -10.07
N LEU A 123 -9.51 -5.08 -10.41
CA LEU A 123 -9.12 -4.80 -11.80
C LEU A 123 -7.90 -5.62 -12.28
N GLY A 124 -7.40 -6.54 -11.45
CA GLY A 124 -6.33 -7.44 -11.83
C GLY A 124 -4.91 -6.91 -11.59
N ALA A 125 -4.73 -5.81 -10.86
CA ALA A 125 -3.40 -5.25 -10.60
C ALA A 125 -2.46 -6.24 -9.90
N SER A 126 -2.93 -6.89 -8.82
CA SER A 126 -2.12 -7.85 -8.06
C SER A 126 -1.89 -9.16 -8.81
N THR A 127 -2.89 -9.66 -9.53
CA THR A 127 -2.74 -10.90 -10.33
C THR A 127 -1.80 -10.69 -11.51
N GLY A 128 -1.87 -9.51 -12.17
CA GLY A 128 -0.90 -9.13 -13.20
C GLY A 128 0.52 -9.01 -12.65
N ALA A 129 0.67 -8.34 -11.50
CA ALA A 129 1.98 -8.23 -10.82
C ALA A 129 2.52 -9.60 -10.41
N GLY A 130 1.66 -10.50 -9.90
CA GLY A 130 2.01 -11.87 -9.55
C GLY A 130 2.51 -12.67 -10.76
N PHE A 131 1.84 -12.55 -11.90
CA PHE A 131 2.28 -13.17 -13.15
C PHE A 131 3.63 -12.60 -13.62
N GLY A 132 3.77 -11.27 -13.62
CA GLY A 132 5.02 -10.60 -14.02
C GLY A 132 6.21 -11.02 -13.16
N ALA A 133 6.02 -11.11 -11.84
CA ALA A 133 7.05 -11.61 -10.93
C ALA A 133 7.37 -13.09 -11.18
N ALA A 134 6.36 -13.94 -11.32
CA ALA A 134 6.53 -15.36 -11.59
C ALA A 134 7.30 -15.60 -12.90
N LEU A 135 6.95 -14.86 -13.95
CA LEU A 135 7.65 -14.91 -15.23
C LEU A 135 9.11 -14.46 -15.11
N ALA A 136 9.38 -13.38 -14.38
CA ALA A 136 10.73 -12.89 -14.17
C ALA A 136 11.59 -13.87 -13.36
N ILE A 137 11.01 -14.55 -12.35
CA ILE A 137 11.69 -15.61 -11.57
C ILE A 137 11.95 -16.81 -12.47
N LEU A 138 11.00 -17.24 -13.30
CA LEU A 138 11.19 -18.31 -14.28
C LEU A 138 12.37 -18.01 -15.23
N CYS A 139 12.47 -16.75 -15.68
CA CYS A 139 13.58 -16.27 -16.52
C CYS A 139 14.87 -16.00 -15.72
N SER A 140 14.92 -16.36 -14.44
CA SER A 140 16.10 -16.17 -13.55
C SER A 140 16.60 -14.72 -13.53
N MET A 141 15.67 -13.74 -13.61
CA MET A 141 16.01 -12.33 -13.53
C MET A 141 16.44 -11.93 -12.12
N ASN A 142 17.24 -10.89 -12.03
CA ASN A 142 17.64 -10.32 -10.73
C ASN A 142 16.45 -9.65 -10.02
N TYR A 143 16.67 -9.26 -8.77
CA TYR A 143 15.64 -8.60 -7.93
C TYR A 143 14.94 -7.42 -8.64
N TRP A 144 15.69 -6.54 -9.32
CA TRP A 144 15.13 -5.42 -10.06
C TRP A 144 14.31 -5.86 -11.27
N GLY A 145 14.74 -6.92 -11.95
CA GLY A 145 13.96 -7.51 -13.02
C GLY A 145 12.61 -8.03 -12.54
N ILE A 146 12.57 -8.69 -11.38
CA ILE A 146 11.33 -9.16 -10.76
C ILE A 146 10.42 -7.97 -10.39
N THR A 147 10.97 -6.96 -9.71
CA THR A 147 10.21 -5.78 -9.27
C THR A 147 9.62 -5.00 -10.45
N LEU A 148 10.42 -4.74 -11.49
CA LEU A 148 9.96 -4.01 -12.68
C LEU A 148 8.93 -4.79 -13.50
N ASN A 149 9.12 -6.10 -13.66
CA ASN A 149 8.12 -6.94 -14.32
C ASN A 149 6.81 -6.98 -13.53
N ALA A 150 6.87 -7.16 -12.21
CA ALA A 150 5.67 -7.12 -11.36
C ALA A 150 4.94 -5.78 -11.50
N PHE A 151 5.65 -4.67 -11.42
CA PHE A 151 5.07 -3.34 -11.61
C PHE A 151 4.45 -3.16 -13.00
N GLY A 152 5.18 -3.50 -14.06
CA GLY A 152 4.75 -3.36 -15.45
C GLY A 152 3.53 -4.20 -15.79
N PHE A 153 3.53 -5.49 -15.41
CA PHE A 153 2.38 -6.38 -15.63
C PHE A 153 1.18 -6.01 -14.76
N GLY A 154 1.38 -5.49 -13.55
CA GLY A 154 0.30 -4.95 -12.74
C GLY A 154 -0.41 -3.76 -13.41
N LEU A 155 0.34 -2.83 -13.98
CA LEU A 155 -0.22 -1.72 -14.78
C LEU A 155 -0.88 -2.22 -16.06
N ALA A 156 -0.24 -3.15 -16.77
CA ALA A 156 -0.76 -3.71 -18.01
C ALA A 156 -2.10 -4.43 -17.80
N ALA A 157 -2.25 -5.16 -16.71
CA ALA A 157 -3.51 -5.86 -16.37
C ALA A 157 -4.69 -4.88 -16.29
N VAL A 158 -4.54 -3.79 -15.55
CA VAL A 158 -5.61 -2.80 -15.40
C VAL A 158 -5.83 -2.02 -16.68
N LEU A 159 -4.76 -1.72 -17.44
CA LEU A 159 -4.90 -1.10 -18.76
C LEU A 159 -5.71 -1.97 -19.71
N LEU A 160 -5.43 -3.27 -19.78
CA LEU A 160 -6.19 -4.24 -20.58
C LEU A 160 -7.65 -4.31 -20.13
N ALA A 161 -7.92 -4.40 -18.83
CA ALA A 161 -9.27 -4.40 -18.28
C ALA A 161 -10.02 -3.11 -18.66
N TYR A 162 -9.36 -1.96 -18.56
CA TYR A 162 -9.92 -0.67 -18.96
C TYR A 162 -10.24 -0.58 -20.44
N LEU A 163 -9.33 -1.03 -21.32
CA LEU A 163 -9.54 -1.03 -22.78
C LEU A 163 -10.71 -1.94 -23.19
N ILE A 164 -10.79 -3.14 -22.62
CA ILE A 164 -11.90 -4.07 -22.85
C ILE A 164 -13.22 -3.47 -22.38
N SER A 165 -13.25 -2.91 -21.16
CA SER A 165 -14.43 -2.25 -20.62
C SER A 165 -14.92 -1.10 -21.51
N ARG A 166 -13.99 -0.32 -22.06
CA ARG A 166 -14.32 0.81 -22.95
C ARG A 166 -14.91 0.36 -24.29
N SER A 167 -14.53 -0.81 -24.80
CA SER A 167 -15.03 -1.38 -26.04
C SER A 167 -16.43 -2.00 -25.90
N SER A 168 -16.87 -2.26 -24.67
CA SER A 168 -18.17 -2.84 -24.37
C SER A 168 -19.30 -1.82 -24.50
N ARG A 169 -20.48 -2.26 -24.93
CA ARG A 169 -21.72 -1.48 -24.99
C ARG A 169 -22.52 -1.52 -23.66
N MET A 170 -22.02 -2.25 -22.66
CA MET A 170 -22.66 -2.41 -21.36
C MET A 170 -22.47 -1.17 -20.46
N ASP A 171 -23.19 -1.11 -19.34
CA ASP A 171 -22.95 -0.12 -18.29
C ASP A 171 -21.46 -0.12 -17.90
N GLY A 172 -20.82 1.05 -17.92
CA GLY A 172 -19.38 1.20 -17.78
C GLY A 172 -18.83 0.64 -16.47
N THR A 173 -19.62 0.65 -15.39
CA THR A 173 -19.21 0.10 -14.08
C THR A 173 -19.20 -1.43 -14.10
N LEU A 174 -20.28 -2.05 -14.60
CA LEU A 174 -20.40 -3.51 -14.71
C LEU A 174 -19.37 -4.06 -15.71
N SER A 175 -19.24 -3.43 -16.87
CA SER A 175 -18.25 -3.80 -17.88
C SER A 175 -16.84 -3.82 -17.33
N MET A 176 -16.48 -2.85 -16.46
CA MET A 176 -15.15 -2.75 -15.88
C MET A 176 -14.88 -3.87 -14.86
N VAL A 177 -15.88 -4.23 -14.05
CA VAL A 177 -15.78 -5.35 -13.11
C VAL A 177 -15.61 -6.68 -13.87
N LEU A 178 -16.42 -6.93 -14.89
CA LEU A 178 -16.33 -8.14 -15.70
C LEU A 178 -14.99 -8.24 -16.44
N ALA A 179 -14.52 -7.14 -17.04
CA ALA A 179 -13.21 -7.09 -17.68
C ALA A 179 -12.08 -7.36 -16.70
N GLY A 180 -12.15 -6.77 -15.50
CA GLY A 180 -11.17 -7.01 -14.44
C GLY A 180 -11.11 -8.48 -13.99
N MET A 181 -12.27 -9.11 -13.78
CA MET A 181 -12.34 -10.54 -13.46
C MET A 181 -11.77 -11.42 -14.56
N MET A 182 -12.08 -11.12 -15.84
CA MET A 182 -11.56 -11.86 -16.99
C MET A 182 -10.03 -11.76 -17.08
N ILE A 183 -9.47 -10.54 -16.94
CA ILE A 183 -8.02 -10.31 -16.97
C ILE A 183 -7.36 -10.97 -15.76
N SER A 184 -7.95 -10.89 -14.56
CA SER A 184 -7.44 -11.57 -13.37
C SER A 184 -7.36 -13.08 -13.56
N SER A 185 -8.40 -13.69 -14.15
CA SER A 185 -8.42 -15.13 -14.46
C SER A 185 -7.33 -15.51 -15.46
N LEU A 186 -7.12 -14.67 -16.50
CA LEU A 186 -6.08 -14.90 -17.49
C LEU A 186 -4.67 -14.90 -16.85
N PHE A 187 -4.35 -13.89 -16.05
CA PHE A 187 -3.06 -13.81 -15.37
C PHE A 187 -2.88 -14.87 -14.29
N THR A 188 -3.96 -15.27 -13.60
CA THR A 188 -3.92 -16.37 -12.65
C THR A 188 -3.61 -17.69 -13.34
N SER A 189 -4.26 -17.96 -14.48
CA SER A 189 -3.97 -19.14 -15.31
C SER A 189 -2.55 -19.12 -15.85
N GLY A 190 -2.06 -17.94 -16.30
CA GLY A 190 -0.67 -17.76 -16.71
C GLY A 190 0.31 -18.04 -15.57
N THR A 191 0.03 -17.56 -14.35
CA THR A 191 0.86 -17.84 -13.16
C THR A 191 0.87 -19.35 -12.84
N SER A 192 -0.28 -20.03 -12.98
CA SER A 192 -0.37 -21.47 -12.78
C SER A 192 0.46 -22.23 -13.82
N PHE A 193 0.44 -21.80 -15.08
CA PHE A 193 1.28 -22.38 -16.12
C PHE A 193 2.77 -22.17 -15.83
N VAL A 194 3.18 -20.95 -15.41
CA VAL A 194 4.55 -20.68 -15.00
C VAL A 194 4.99 -21.61 -13.86
N LYS A 195 4.15 -21.80 -12.84
CA LYS A 195 4.43 -22.73 -11.74
C LYS A 195 4.58 -24.19 -12.21
N LEU A 196 3.82 -24.60 -13.23
CA LEU A 196 3.87 -25.97 -13.77
C LEU A 196 5.22 -26.27 -14.45
N VAL A 197 5.81 -25.27 -15.13
CA VAL A 197 7.06 -25.42 -15.88
C VAL A 197 8.31 -25.01 -15.09
N ALA A 198 8.12 -24.40 -13.92
CA ALA A 198 9.20 -23.92 -13.06
C ALA A 198 9.96 -25.09 -12.43
N ASP A 199 11.27 -24.91 -12.24
CA ASP A 199 12.10 -25.82 -11.47
C ASP A 199 11.56 -25.99 -10.04
N THR A 200 11.41 -27.26 -9.62
CA THR A 200 10.80 -27.61 -8.34
C THR A 200 11.63 -27.25 -7.13
N ASP A 201 12.95 -27.20 -7.27
CA ASP A 201 13.87 -27.04 -6.15
C ASP A 201 14.13 -25.56 -5.81
N ASN A 202 14.16 -24.69 -6.83
CA ASN A 202 14.52 -23.29 -6.66
C ASN A 202 13.41 -22.31 -7.08
N GLN A 203 12.92 -22.42 -8.31
CA GLN A 203 11.99 -21.42 -8.88
C GLN A 203 10.58 -21.51 -8.31
N LEU A 204 10.02 -22.70 -8.19
CA LEU A 204 8.67 -22.90 -7.67
C LEU A 204 8.51 -22.44 -6.21
N PRO A 205 9.44 -22.76 -5.28
CA PRO A 205 9.41 -22.20 -3.93
C PRO A 205 9.54 -20.68 -3.93
N ALA A 206 10.44 -20.10 -4.73
CA ALA A 206 10.63 -18.67 -4.83
C ALA A 206 9.36 -17.94 -5.33
N ILE A 207 8.72 -18.45 -6.39
CA ILE A 207 7.44 -17.93 -6.91
C ILE A 207 6.37 -18.01 -5.82
N THR A 208 6.27 -19.16 -5.17
CA THR A 208 5.25 -19.39 -4.15
C THR A 208 5.41 -18.43 -2.97
N TYR A 209 6.65 -18.27 -2.48
CA TYR A 209 6.95 -17.34 -1.38
C TYR A 209 6.69 -15.88 -1.78
N TRP A 210 7.07 -15.48 -2.99
CA TRP A 210 6.81 -14.13 -3.49
C TRP A 210 5.30 -13.82 -3.55
N LEU A 211 4.49 -14.78 -4.01
CA LEU A 211 3.03 -14.64 -4.08
C LEU A 211 2.35 -14.55 -2.71
N MET A 212 2.99 -15.04 -1.64
CA MET A 212 2.45 -14.93 -0.28
C MET A 212 2.62 -13.53 0.33
N GLY A 213 3.47 -12.69 -0.27
CA GLY A 213 3.75 -11.32 0.19
C GLY A 213 4.65 -11.25 1.43
N SER A 214 5.69 -10.46 1.35
CA SER A 214 6.66 -10.25 2.43
C SER A 214 7.41 -8.94 2.29
N LEU A 215 7.85 -8.36 3.40
CA LEU A 215 8.72 -7.18 3.42
C LEU A 215 10.16 -7.52 3.86
N THR A 216 10.50 -8.79 3.95
CA THR A 216 11.80 -9.27 4.47
C THR A 216 12.99 -8.79 3.64
N SER A 217 12.85 -8.75 2.32
CA SER A 217 13.92 -8.39 1.38
C SER A 217 13.98 -6.89 1.03
N VAL A 218 13.05 -6.09 1.56
CA VAL A 218 12.92 -4.67 1.19
C VAL A 218 14.10 -3.85 1.74
N GLN A 219 14.73 -3.09 0.86
CA GLN A 219 15.84 -2.18 1.15
C GLN A 219 15.41 -0.72 0.98
N GLY A 220 16.24 0.24 1.44
CA GLY A 220 15.94 1.66 1.32
C GLY A 220 15.68 2.16 -0.11
N ARG A 221 16.38 1.59 -1.10
CA ARG A 221 16.16 1.90 -2.52
C ARG A 221 14.81 1.43 -3.06
N ASP A 222 14.28 0.33 -2.52
CA ASP A 222 12.98 -0.20 -2.93
C ASP A 222 11.85 0.67 -2.39
N VAL A 223 12.02 1.17 -1.16
CA VAL A 223 11.12 2.20 -0.58
C VAL A 223 11.13 3.45 -1.44
N GLY A 224 12.31 3.92 -1.86
CA GLY A 224 12.44 5.08 -2.75
C GLY A 224 11.75 4.86 -4.10
N PHE A 225 11.94 3.68 -4.71
CA PHE A 225 11.28 3.30 -5.97
C PHE A 225 9.75 3.30 -5.83
N ALA A 226 9.21 2.66 -4.78
CA ALA A 226 7.76 2.57 -4.59
C ALA A 226 7.14 3.88 -4.12
N ALA A 227 7.86 4.68 -3.33
CA ALA A 227 7.36 5.95 -2.80
C ALA A 227 6.95 6.93 -3.91
N VAL A 228 7.71 6.99 -5.01
CA VAL A 228 7.42 7.92 -6.12
C VAL A 228 6.05 7.65 -6.74
N PRO A 229 5.74 6.45 -7.28
CA PRO A 229 4.43 6.19 -7.87
C PRO A 229 3.31 6.18 -6.82
N ILE A 230 3.57 5.74 -5.58
CA ILE A 230 2.57 5.77 -4.51
C ILE A 230 2.19 7.21 -4.17
N LEU A 231 3.14 8.11 -3.96
CA LEU A 231 2.85 9.51 -3.67
C LEU A 231 2.22 10.20 -4.88
N PHE A 232 2.67 9.90 -6.09
CA PHE A 232 2.08 10.43 -7.32
C PHE A 232 0.60 10.02 -7.48
N GLY A 233 0.23 8.81 -7.08
CA GLY A 233 -1.17 8.37 -7.03
C GLY A 233 -1.94 8.92 -5.83
N MET A 234 -1.32 9.01 -4.67
CA MET A 234 -1.97 9.40 -3.42
C MET A 234 -2.29 10.90 -3.37
N ILE A 235 -1.36 11.77 -3.79
CA ILE A 235 -1.53 13.23 -3.72
C ILE A 235 -2.77 13.71 -4.47
N PRO A 236 -3.03 13.32 -5.75
CA PRO A 236 -4.25 13.72 -6.44
C PRO A 236 -5.53 13.27 -5.73
N LEU A 237 -5.55 12.05 -5.16
CA LEU A 237 -6.71 11.56 -4.41
C LEU A 237 -6.95 12.36 -3.12
N PHE A 238 -5.89 12.77 -2.43
CA PHE A 238 -5.98 13.67 -1.28
C PHE A 238 -6.51 15.06 -1.66
N LEU A 239 -6.04 15.62 -2.76
CA LEU A 239 -6.49 16.93 -3.24
C LEU A 239 -7.95 16.90 -3.70
N LEU A 240 -8.36 15.81 -4.35
CA LEU A 240 -9.71 15.64 -4.89
C LEU A 240 -10.67 14.91 -3.93
N ARG A 241 -10.27 14.66 -2.69
CA ARG A 241 -11.05 13.88 -1.71
C ARG A 241 -12.50 14.38 -1.53
N TRP A 242 -12.74 15.68 -1.64
CA TRP A 242 -14.11 16.18 -1.56
C TRP A 242 -14.93 15.83 -2.80
N ARG A 243 -14.32 15.83 -4.01
CA ARG A 243 -14.98 15.45 -5.26
C ARG A 243 -15.33 13.96 -5.29
N MET A 244 -14.64 13.14 -4.53
CA MET A 244 -14.95 11.73 -4.43
C MET A 244 -16.32 11.46 -3.80
N ASN A 245 -16.84 12.35 -2.97
CA ASN A 245 -18.24 12.29 -2.50
C ASN A 245 -19.24 12.33 -3.65
N LEU A 246 -18.89 12.98 -4.76
CA LEU A 246 -19.77 13.08 -5.93
C LEU A 246 -19.86 11.78 -6.74
N LEU A 247 -18.88 10.86 -6.59
CA LEU A 247 -18.94 9.52 -7.19
C LEU A 247 -20.01 8.63 -6.53
N THR A 248 -20.46 8.97 -5.32
CA THR A 248 -21.55 8.25 -4.63
C THR A 248 -22.93 8.62 -5.17
N LEU A 249 -23.06 9.75 -5.88
CA LEU A 249 -24.29 10.19 -6.55
C LEU A 249 -24.52 9.42 -7.85
N SER A 250 -25.76 9.38 -8.33
CA SER A 250 -26.05 8.85 -9.66
C SER A 250 -25.35 9.66 -10.76
N GLU A 251 -25.10 9.04 -11.93
CA GLU A 251 -24.45 9.78 -13.03
C GLU A 251 -25.26 10.98 -13.50
N ALA A 252 -26.61 10.88 -13.43
CA ALA A 252 -27.52 11.97 -13.78
C ALA A 252 -27.38 13.14 -12.78
N GLU A 253 -27.40 12.84 -11.48
CA GLU A 253 -27.22 13.85 -10.41
C GLU A 253 -25.84 14.52 -10.49
N ALA A 254 -24.77 13.74 -10.69
CA ALA A 254 -23.42 14.28 -10.78
C ALA A 254 -23.25 15.18 -12.03
N ARG A 255 -23.89 14.85 -13.15
CA ARG A 255 -23.90 15.68 -14.36
C ARG A 255 -24.68 16.98 -14.17
N SER A 256 -25.81 16.95 -13.44
CA SER A 256 -26.61 18.16 -13.16
C SER A 256 -25.83 19.19 -12.34
N ILE A 257 -24.85 18.77 -11.55
CA ILE A 257 -23.95 19.61 -10.76
C ILE A 257 -22.70 20.04 -11.60
N GLY A 258 -22.61 19.65 -12.88
CA GLY A 258 -21.53 20.04 -13.78
C GLY A 258 -20.22 19.25 -13.61
N VAL A 259 -20.25 18.07 -12.94
CA VAL A 259 -19.06 17.26 -12.71
C VAL A 259 -18.89 16.21 -13.81
N ASN A 260 -17.72 16.20 -14.44
CA ASN A 260 -17.34 15.16 -15.40
C ASN A 260 -16.93 13.88 -14.66
N THR A 261 -17.92 13.02 -14.36
CA THR A 261 -17.70 11.75 -13.65
C THR A 261 -16.76 10.81 -14.37
N ARG A 262 -16.70 10.86 -15.72
CA ARG A 262 -15.82 10.00 -16.51
C ARG A 262 -14.34 10.32 -16.26
N GLN A 263 -13.99 11.60 -16.27
CA GLN A 263 -12.61 12.03 -15.98
C GLN A 263 -12.22 11.71 -14.54
N LEU A 264 -13.13 11.92 -13.59
CA LEU A 264 -12.87 11.60 -12.19
C LEU A 264 -12.69 10.09 -11.97
N LYS A 265 -13.54 9.25 -12.57
CA LYS A 265 -13.40 7.79 -12.52
C LYS A 265 -12.05 7.34 -13.12
N PHE A 266 -11.67 7.87 -14.30
CA PHE A 266 -10.38 7.56 -14.93
C PHE A 266 -9.20 7.91 -14.02
N LEU A 267 -9.22 9.10 -13.42
CA LEU A 267 -8.17 9.54 -12.50
C LEU A 267 -8.07 8.61 -11.26
N VAL A 268 -9.21 8.24 -10.68
CA VAL A 268 -9.27 7.31 -9.54
C VAL A 268 -8.66 5.96 -9.92
N ILE A 269 -9.03 5.41 -11.08
CA ILE A 269 -8.49 4.15 -11.57
C ILE A 269 -6.97 4.25 -11.74
N PHE A 270 -6.52 5.29 -12.43
CA PHE A 270 -5.10 5.50 -12.69
C PHE A 270 -4.29 5.61 -11.39
N CYS A 271 -4.73 6.47 -10.46
CA CYS A 271 -4.05 6.67 -9.19
C CYS A 271 -4.05 5.40 -8.31
N ALA A 272 -5.21 4.74 -8.17
CA ALA A 272 -5.33 3.53 -7.38
C ALA A 272 -4.51 2.37 -7.97
N THR A 273 -4.51 2.21 -9.30
CA THR A 273 -3.70 1.20 -9.99
C THR A 273 -2.21 1.45 -9.77
N LEU A 274 -1.77 2.69 -9.92
CA LEU A 274 -0.37 3.06 -9.74
C LEU A 274 0.11 2.74 -8.32
N MET A 275 -0.70 3.08 -7.32
CA MET A 275 -0.42 2.78 -5.92
C MET A 275 -0.40 1.26 -5.65
N THR A 276 -1.39 0.52 -6.17
CA THR A 276 -1.49 -0.92 -5.95
C THR A 276 -0.34 -1.67 -6.64
N ALA A 277 -0.05 -1.36 -7.91
CA ALA A 277 1.03 -2.00 -8.65
C ALA A 277 2.40 -1.73 -8.00
N ALA A 278 2.67 -0.49 -7.57
CA ALA A 278 3.89 -0.15 -6.87
C ALA A 278 4.02 -0.84 -5.51
N SER A 279 2.92 -0.94 -4.76
CA SER A 279 2.90 -1.65 -3.49
C SER A 279 3.23 -3.13 -3.69
N VAL A 280 2.49 -3.80 -4.59
CA VAL A 280 2.65 -5.24 -4.84
C VAL A 280 4.03 -5.57 -5.41
N SER A 281 4.63 -4.69 -6.22
CA SER A 281 5.94 -4.95 -6.83
C SER A 281 7.09 -5.07 -5.82
N ILE A 282 6.99 -4.45 -4.64
CA ILE A 282 8.01 -4.53 -3.58
C ILE A 282 7.62 -5.44 -2.42
N SER A 283 6.32 -5.66 -2.19
CA SER A 283 5.83 -6.43 -1.04
C SER A 283 5.27 -7.80 -1.41
N GLY A 284 5.15 -8.13 -2.70
CA GLY A 284 4.32 -9.24 -3.13
C GLY A 284 2.83 -9.00 -2.87
N MET A 285 2.01 -10.04 -3.01
CA MET A 285 0.57 -9.88 -2.88
C MET A 285 0.13 -9.84 -1.41
N ILE A 286 -0.38 -8.68 -0.97
CA ILE A 286 -0.97 -8.49 0.36
C ILE A 286 -2.45 -8.19 0.18
N GLY A 287 -3.31 -9.16 0.47
CA GLY A 287 -4.76 -9.00 0.38
C GLY A 287 -5.38 -8.38 1.63
N TRP A 288 -6.70 -8.16 1.59
CA TRP A 288 -7.58 -7.73 2.68
C TRP A 288 -7.39 -6.30 3.20
N VAL A 289 -6.18 -5.74 3.21
CA VAL A 289 -5.90 -4.39 3.75
C VAL A 289 -6.81 -3.34 3.11
N GLY A 290 -6.91 -3.33 1.78
CA GLY A 290 -7.75 -2.39 1.04
C GLY A 290 -9.26 -2.64 1.16
N LEU A 291 -9.68 -3.75 1.73
CA LEU A 291 -11.08 -4.06 2.02
C LEU A 291 -11.46 -3.69 3.45
N ILE A 292 -10.67 -4.13 4.42
CA ILE A 292 -10.97 -4.06 5.84
C ILE A 292 -10.77 -2.65 6.38
N ILE A 293 -9.64 -2.02 6.05
CA ILE A 293 -9.29 -0.73 6.62
C ILE A 293 -10.31 0.37 6.27
N PRO A 294 -10.78 0.50 5.01
CA PRO A 294 -11.86 1.41 4.69
C PRO A 294 -13.16 1.13 5.46
N HIS A 295 -13.43 -0.15 5.76
CA HIS A 295 -14.60 -0.53 6.56
C HIS A 295 -14.50 0.03 7.99
N PHE A 296 -13.40 -0.21 8.69
CA PHE A 296 -13.17 0.36 10.02
C PHE A 296 -13.14 1.89 10.02
N CYS A 297 -12.51 2.49 9.00
CA CYS A 297 -12.51 3.94 8.88
C CYS A 297 -13.92 4.53 8.73
N ARG A 298 -14.81 3.86 7.98
CA ARG A 298 -16.24 4.30 7.89
C ARG A 298 -16.95 4.22 9.22
N MET A 299 -16.71 3.19 10.02
CA MET A 299 -17.31 3.07 11.35
C MET A 299 -16.85 4.20 12.30
N ILE A 300 -15.59 4.63 12.19
CA ILE A 300 -15.00 5.61 13.11
C ILE A 300 -15.22 7.04 12.62
N PHE A 301 -15.01 7.31 11.32
CA PHE A 301 -14.99 8.67 10.75
C PHE A 301 -16.18 8.98 9.86
N GLY A 302 -17.03 7.98 9.55
CA GLY A 302 -18.20 8.13 8.66
C GLY A 302 -17.82 8.00 7.18
N TYR A 303 -18.77 8.40 6.32
CA TYR A 303 -18.69 8.14 4.87
C TYR A 303 -18.14 9.31 4.06
N ASP A 304 -17.81 10.46 4.69
CA ASP A 304 -17.26 11.62 3.98
C ASP A 304 -15.79 11.38 3.60
N TYR A 305 -15.51 11.36 2.30
CA TYR A 305 -14.17 11.11 1.74
C TYR A 305 -13.13 12.16 2.17
N ARG A 306 -13.54 13.35 2.60
CA ARG A 306 -12.63 14.36 3.16
C ARG A 306 -11.87 13.83 4.37
N HIS A 307 -12.53 12.98 5.16
CA HIS A 307 -11.98 12.36 6.37
C HIS A 307 -11.58 10.91 6.12
N LEU A 308 -12.33 10.21 5.29
CA LEU A 308 -12.15 8.79 5.04
C LEU A 308 -10.81 8.46 4.37
N ILE A 309 -10.38 9.25 3.37
CA ILE A 309 -9.09 9.04 2.68
C ILE A 309 -7.91 9.21 3.63
N PRO A 310 -7.73 10.34 4.37
CA PRO A 310 -6.61 10.49 5.29
C PRO A 310 -6.66 9.50 6.45
N ALA A 311 -7.84 9.18 6.97
CA ALA A 311 -7.98 8.15 8.01
C ALA A 311 -7.56 6.77 7.50
N SER A 312 -7.95 6.41 6.27
CA SER A 312 -7.57 5.13 5.65
C SER A 312 -6.07 5.04 5.40
N ALA A 313 -5.41 6.13 5.01
CA ALA A 313 -3.96 6.14 4.85
C ALA A 313 -3.24 5.87 6.18
N LEU A 314 -3.62 6.59 7.23
CA LEU A 314 -3.02 6.43 8.57
C LEU A 314 -3.32 5.06 9.16
N LEU A 315 -4.59 4.63 9.16
CA LEU A 315 -4.97 3.34 9.73
C LEU A 315 -4.38 2.18 8.95
N GLY A 316 -4.32 2.29 7.61
CA GLY A 316 -3.72 1.26 6.76
C GLY A 316 -2.22 1.10 7.00
N GLY A 317 -1.50 2.21 7.11
CA GLY A 317 -0.08 2.19 7.49
C GLY A 317 0.14 1.59 8.88
N THR A 318 -0.67 2.03 9.87
CA THR A 318 -0.63 1.48 11.24
C THR A 318 -0.89 -0.02 11.26
N PHE A 319 -1.93 -0.46 10.56
CA PHE A 319 -2.31 -1.87 10.50
C PHE A 319 -1.20 -2.74 9.88
N LEU A 320 -0.65 -2.32 8.75
CA LEU A 320 0.37 -3.15 8.08
C LEU A 320 1.70 -3.15 8.84
N MET A 321 2.07 -2.07 9.54
CA MET A 321 3.21 -2.07 10.47
C MET A 321 2.97 -3.06 11.62
N LEU A 322 1.77 -3.08 12.20
CA LEU A 322 1.43 -4.04 13.26
C LEU A 322 1.51 -5.49 12.76
N VAL A 323 0.96 -5.77 11.57
CA VAL A 323 1.02 -7.11 10.97
C VAL A 323 2.46 -7.53 10.67
N ASP A 324 3.30 -6.59 10.19
CA ASP A 324 4.71 -6.85 9.95
C ASP A 324 5.48 -7.13 11.25
N ASP A 325 5.19 -6.40 12.32
CA ASP A 325 5.76 -6.67 13.65
C ASP A 325 5.40 -8.06 14.18
N LEU A 326 4.15 -8.48 14.00
CA LEU A 326 3.69 -9.83 14.31
C LEU A 326 4.41 -10.88 13.44
N ALA A 327 4.52 -10.63 12.13
CA ALA A 327 5.21 -11.53 11.20
C ALA A 327 6.65 -11.85 11.61
N ARG A 328 7.34 -10.85 12.19
CA ARG A 328 8.75 -10.97 12.64
C ARG A 328 8.90 -11.64 14.00
N THR A 329 7.86 -11.65 14.82
CA THR A 329 7.98 -12.02 16.26
C THR A 329 7.32 -13.34 16.60
N ILE A 330 6.31 -13.79 15.84
CA ILE A 330 5.52 -15.01 16.17
C ILE A 330 6.33 -16.29 16.03
N THR A 331 7.12 -16.42 14.96
CA THR A 331 7.84 -17.67 14.63
C THR A 331 9.31 -17.42 14.32
N THR A 332 10.11 -18.50 14.34
CA THR A 332 11.52 -18.45 13.95
C THR A 332 11.74 -18.22 12.46
N SER A 333 10.84 -18.68 11.60
CA SER A 333 10.73 -18.29 10.22
C SER A 333 9.69 -17.18 10.09
N GLU A 334 9.95 -16.13 9.32
CA GLU A 334 8.98 -15.04 9.19
C GLU A 334 7.72 -15.53 8.47
N VAL A 335 6.56 -15.19 9.03
CA VAL A 335 5.27 -15.53 8.42
C VAL A 335 4.96 -14.56 7.29
N PRO A 336 4.61 -15.02 6.07
CA PRO A 336 4.20 -14.14 5.00
C PRO A 336 3.02 -13.24 5.40
N LEU A 337 3.08 -11.96 4.99
CA LEU A 337 2.08 -10.96 5.38
C LEU A 337 0.69 -11.27 4.84
N GLY A 338 0.60 -11.83 3.63
CA GLY A 338 -0.69 -12.22 3.04
C GLY A 338 -1.44 -13.27 3.86
N ILE A 339 -0.72 -14.17 4.54
CA ILE A 339 -1.32 -15.15 5.44
C ILE A 339 -1.91 -14.43 6.67
N LEU A 340 -1.14 -13.57 7.34
CA LEU A 340 -1.60 -12.87 8.53
C LEU A 340 -2.75 -11.91 8.24
N THR A 341 -2.68 -11.16 7.13
CA THR A 341 -3.78 -10.28 6.74
C THR A 341 -5.05 -11.04 6.41
N SER A 342 -4.93 -12.27 5.86
CA SER A 342 -6.08 -13.14 5.60
C SER A 342 -6.72 -13.66 6.89
N PHE A 343 -5.92 -14.05 7.89
CA PHE A 343 -6.45 -14.48 9.19
C PHE A 343 -7.21 -13.37 9.92
N VAL A 344 -6.77 -12.13 9.80
CA VAL A 344 -7.48 -10.98 10.38
C VAL A 344 -8.68 -10.59 9.54
N GLY A 345 -8.56 -10.73 8.22
CA GLY A 345 -9.54 -10.22 7.27
C GLY A 345 -10.75 -11.10 7.05
N ALA A 346 -10.55 -12.41 7.01
CA ALA A 346 -11.64 -13.34 6.71
C ALA A 346 -12.79 -13.35 7.76
N PRO A 347 -12.54 -13.12 9.06
CA PRO A 347 -13.62 -13.03 10.06
C PRO A 347 -14.41 -11.71 10.05
N VAL A 348 -13.94 -10.65 9.39
CA VAL A 348 -14.54 -9.30 9.32
C VAL A 348 -15.46 -9.16 8.13
#